data_f08c2f4ee247dffe051fd011fea0cafa
#
_entry.id   f08c2f4ee247dffe051fd011fea0cafa
#
_cell.length_a   1.000
_cell.length_b   1.000
_cell.length_c   1.000
_cell.angle_alpha   90.00
_cell.angle_beta   90.00
_cell.angle_gamma   90.00
#
_symmetry.space_group_name_H-M   'P 1'
#
loop_
_entity.id
_entity.type
_entity.pdbx_description
1 polymer ?
#
loop_
_entity_poly.entity_id
_entity_poly.type
_entity_poly.pdbx_seq_one_letter_code
_entity_poly.pdbx_strand_id
1 'polypeptide(L)'
;MNSLLNRMLIYRLQDANNNGPYSIICGNNVGLKNELFAIRQKLNRPYKLNDGSERYMHPDADVGTPLARAFFDKLIYRGSPYVFGFATLEHLYIWYAKEEINVFEKYGFNIYEYNIPDDKVISGSRQVIFKLCDTIQ
;
A
#
# COMPACT_ATOMS: atom_id res chain seq x y z
N MET A 1 -10.28 28.85 -4.75
CA MET A 1 -9.80 28.48 -4.39
C MET A 1 -9.25 27.71 -3.36
N ASN A 2 -9.90 27.50 -2.50
CA ASN A 2 -9.49 26.78 -1.34
C ASN A 2 -9.31 25.28 -1.55
N SER A 3 -9.89 24.74 -2.60
CA SER A 3 -9.69 23.33 -2.91
C SER A 3 -8.23 22.96 -3.11
N LEU A 4 -7.40 23.92 -3.48
CA LEU A 4 -5.98 23.67 -3.63
C LEU A 4 -5.26 23.47 -2.30
N LEU A 5 -5.91 23.88 -1.19
CA LEU A 5 -5.35 23.73 0.14
C LEU A 5 -5.77 22.44 0.79
N ASN A 6 -6.83 21.77 0.29
CA ASN A 6 -7.39 20.57 0.88
C ASN A 6 -6.96 19.35 0.08
N ARG A 7 -5.68 19.07 0.14
CA ARG A 7 -5.12 17.93 -0.58
C ARG A 7 -4.12 17.20 0.29
N MET A 8 -3.92 15.93 -0.02
CA MET A 8 -3.04 15.07 0.72
C MET A 8 -1.95 14.54 -0.20
N LEU A 9 -0.73 14.54 0.27
CA LEU A 9 0.38 13.90 -0.42
C LEU A 9 0.41 12.45 0.04
N ILE A 10 0.35 11.52 -0.91
CA ILE A 10 0.28 10.09 -0.63
C ILE A 10 1.49 9.39 -1.26
N TYR A 11 2.09 8.47 -0.51
CA TYR A 11 3.25 7.70 -0.93
C TYR A 11 2.82 6.27 -1.22
N ARG A 12 3.24 5.74 -2.36
CA ARG A 12 2.86 4.40 -2.78
C ARG A 12 4.05 3.69 -3.40
N LEU A 13 4.27 2.44 -2.97
CA LEU A 13 5.27 1.57 -3.59
C LEU A 13 4.61 0.86 -4.78
N GLN A 14 5.17 1.02 -5.97
CA GLN A 14 4.58 0.44 -7.18
C GLN A 14 5.62 0.35 -8.30
N ASP A 15 5.30 -0.42 -9.34
CA ASP A 15 6.11 -0.45 -10.55
C ASP A 15 5.64 0.63 -11.54
N ALA A 16 6.29 0.71 -12.69
CA ALA A 16 5.96 1.72 -13.71
C ALA A 16 4.59 1.51 -14.34
N ASN A 17 3.99 0.34 -14.17
CA ASN A 17 2.66 0.03 -14.70
C ASN A 17 1.57 0.12 -13.63
N ASN A 18 1.85 0.82 -12.54
CA ASN A 18 0.93 1.06 -11.43
C ASN A 18 0.58 -0.18 -10.62
N ASN A 19 1.35 -1.27 -10.74
CA ASN A 19 1.11 -2.47 -9.95
C ASN A 19 1.73 -2.32 -8.57
N GLY A 20 0.93 -2.51 -7.53
CA GLY A 20 1.41 -2.50 -6.16
C GLY A 20 1.90 -3.88 -5.72
N PRO A 21 2.42 -3.99 -4.48
CA PRO A 21 2.99 -5.24 -3.97
C PRO A 21 2.02 -6.40 -3.88
N TYR A 22 0.72 -6.12 -3.81
CA TYR A 22 -0.30 -7.17 -3.68
C TYR A 22 -1.06 -7.42 -4.98
N SER A 23 -0.57 -6.91 -6.10
CA SER A 23 -1.21 -7.12 -7.40
C SER A 23 -1.01 -8.56 -7.86
N ILE A 24 -1.88 -8.99 -8.78
CA ILE A 24 -1.78 -10.32 -9.37
C ILE A 24 -0.44 -10.49 -10.10
N ILE A 25 0.00 -9.45 -10.81
CA ILE A 25 1.27 -9.49 -11.53
C ILE A 25 2.43 -9.73 -10.58
N CYS A 26 2.41 -9.02 -9.45
CA CYS A 26 3.44 -9.18 -8.43
C CYS A 26 3.38 -10.58 -7.81
N GLY A 27 2.17 -11.07 -7.54
CA GLY A 27 1.97 -12.39 -6.97
C GLY A 27 2.41 -13.52 -7.89
N ASN A 28 2.44 -13.29 -9.20
CA ASN A 28 2.88 -14.28 -10.18
C ASN A 28 4.37 -14.21 -10.49
N ASN A 29 5.08 -13.24 -9.93
CA ASN A 29 6.53 -13.11 -10.14
C ASN A 29 7.25 -14.02 -9.13
N VAL A 30 7.67 -15.19 -9.59
CA VAL A 30 8.28 -16.21 -8.73
C VAL A 30 9.58 -15.71 -8.10
N GLY A 31 10.41 -15.03 -8.88
CA GLY A 31 11.68 -14.48 -8.36
C GLY A 31 11.45 -13.49 -7.23
N LEU A 32 10.56 -12.55 -7.44
CA LEU A 32 10.20 -11.55 -6.43
C LEU A 32 9.65 -12.24 -5.18
N LYS A 33 8.69 -13.16 -5.35
CA LYS A 33 8.09 -13.86 -4.23
C LYS A 33 9.11 -14.61 -3.39
N ASN A 34 10.03 -15.31 -4.04
CA ASN A 34 11.03 -16.10 -3.35
C ASN A 34 12.00 -15.22 -2.55
N GLU A 35 12.43 -14.10 -3.12
CA GLU A 35 13.31 -13.18 -2.42
C GLU A 35 12.62 -12.54 -1.22
N LEU A 36 11.35 -12.13 -1.40
CA LEU A 36 10.59 -11.56 -0.30
C LEU A 36 10.37 -12.58 0.81
N PHE A 37 10.04 -13.82 0.44
CA PHE A 37 9.82 -14.88 1.44
C PHE A 37 11.08 -15.08 2.28
N ALA A 38 12.24 -15.18 1.64
CA ALA A 38 13.50 -15.40 2.35
C ALA A 38 13.81 -14.26 3.34
N ILE A 39 13.56 -13.01 2.92
CA ILE A 39 13.80 -11.87 3.78
C ILE A 39 12.79 -11.82 4.93
N ARG A 40 11.52 -12.06 4.64
CA ARG A 40 10.43 -11.95 5.61
C ARG A 40 10.57 -12.93 6.76
N GLN A 41 11.26 -14.05 6.55
CA GLN A 41 11.54 -15.00 7.62
C GLN A 41 12.38 -14.37 8.74
N LYS A 42 13.16 -13.36 8.42
CA LYS A 42 14.10 -12.74 9.34
C LYS A 42 13.63 -11.40 9.90
N LEU A 43 12.51 -10.88 9.41
CA LEU A 43 12.05 -9.57 9.84
C LEU A 43 11.30 -9.63 11.15
N ASN A 44 11.53 -8.63 12.00
CA ASN A 44 10.77 -8.44 13.21
C ASN A 44 9.85 -7.23 12.99
N ARG A 45 8.58 -7.50 12.68
CA ARG A 45 7.65 -6.47 12.28
C ARG A 45 6.76 -6.02 13.42
N PRO A 46 6.39 -4.73 13.46
CA PRO A 46 5.47 -4.24 14.48
C PRO A 46 4.03 -4.71 14.28
N TYR A 47 3.66 -5.18 13.08
CA TYR A 47 2.29 -5.56 12.74
C TYR A 47 2.16 -7.05 12.47
N LYS A 48 2.66 -7.92 13.32
CA LYS A 48 2.49 -9.35 13.16
C LYS A 48 1.20 -9.81 13.83
N LEU A 49 0.52 -10.78 13.20
CA LEU A 49 -0.57 -11.47 13.86
C LEU A 49 -0.02 -12.34 14.98
N ASN A 50 -0.91 -12.75 15.91
CA ASN A 50 -0.50 -13.56 17.04
C ASN A 50 0.12 -14.89 16.63
N ASP A 51 -0.26 -15.41 15.46
CA ASP A 51 0.29 -16.66 14.93
C ASP A 51 1.60 -16.44 14.17
N GLY A 52 2.08 -15.21 14.11
CA GLY A 52 3.32 -14.89 13.40
C GLY A 52 3.18 -14.74 11.90
N SER A 53 1.98 -14.90 11.36
CA SER A 53 1.77 -14.78 9.92
C SER A 53 1.93 -13.33 9.46
N GLU A 54 2.16 -13.14 8.17
CA GLU A 54 2.32 -11.82 7.59
C GLU A 54 1.03 -11.26 6.99
N ARG A 55 -0.08 -11.98 7.17
CA ARG A 55 -1.34 -11.60 6.55
C ARG A 55 -1.79 -10.21 6.97
N TYR A 56 -1.45 -9.79 8.17
CA TYR A 56 -1.86 -8.49 8.66
C TYR A 56 -1.11 -7.32 8.00
N MET A 57 -0.09 -7.63 7.19
CA MET A 57 0.57 -6.61 6.36
C MET A 57 -0.14 -6.43 5.02
N HIS A 58 -1.21 -7.16 4.81
CA HIS A 58 -2.08 -7.00 3.64
C HIS A 58 -3.10 -5.89 3.91
N PRO A 59 -3.63 -5.24 2.87
CA PRO A 59 -4.63 -4.18 3.06
C PRO A 59 -5.81 -4.55 3.96
N ASP A 60 -6.19 -5.83 4.01
CA ASP A 60 -7.31 -6.26 4.85
C ASP A 60 -7.00 -6.14 6.35
N ALA A 61 -5.76 -5.91 6.73
CA ALA A 61 -5.41 -5.70 8.13
C ALA A 61 -6.01 -4.41 8.71
N ASP A 62 -6.50 -3.53 7.85
CA ASP A 62 -7.17 -2.31 8.29
C ASP A 62 -8.65 -2.50 8.62
N VAL A 63 -9.13 -3.74 8.63
CA VAL A 63 -10.51 -4.03 9.02
C VAL A 63 -10.64 -3.94 10.54
N GLY A 64 -11.79 -3.53 11.03
CA GLY A 64 -12.04 -3.50 12.47
C GLY A 64 -12.82 -2.26 12.92
N THR A 65 -12.95 -1.27 12.05
CA THR A 65 -13.75 -0.09 12.31
C THR A 65 -14.68 0.11 11.12
N PRO A 66 -15.76 0.89 11.26
CA PRO A 66 -16.62 1.18 10.11
C PRO A 66 -15.86 1.81 8.94
N LEU A 67 -14.90 2.67 9.25
CA LEU A 67 -14.08 3.32 8.22
C LEU A 67 -13.17 2.30 7.54
N ALA A 68 -12.53 1.43 8.32
CA ALA A 68 -11.68 0.39 7.78
C ALA A 68 -12.48 -0.62 6.97
N ARG A 69 -13.74 -0.87 7.35
CA ARG A 69 -14.61 -1.75 6.58
C ARG A 69 -14.91 -1.16 5.21
N ALA A 70 -15.22 0.14 5.15
CA ALA A 70 -15.46 0.81 3.88
C ALA A 70 -14.20 0.79 3.01
N PHE A 71 -13.04 0.96 3.62
CA PHE A 71 -11.75 0.85 2.99
C PHE A 71 -11.59 -0.52 2.33
N PHE A 72 -11.78 -1.57 3.12
CA PHE A 72 -11.61 -2.95 2.65
C PHE A 72 -12.58 -3.26 1.50
N ASP A 73 -13.86 -2.88 1.66
CA ASP A 73 -14.89 -3.17 0.67
C ASP A 73 -14.59 -2.56 -0.70
N LYS A 74 -13.90 -1.43 -0.73
CA LYS A 74 -13.55 -0.78 -2.00
C LYS A 74 -12.34 -1.39 -2.68
N LEU A 75 -11.49 -2.10 -1.93
CA LEU A 75 -10.28 -2.69 -2.48
C LEU A 75 -10.44 -4.11 -2.98
N ILE A 76 -11.35 -4.87 -2.39
CA ILE A 76 -11.35 -6.33 -2.56
C ILE A 76 -11.93 -6.83 -3.88
N TYR A 77 -12.68 -6.02 -4.61
CA TYR A 77 -13.30 -6.54 -5.82
C TYR A 77 -12.39 -6.34 -7.03
N ARG A 78 -12.48 -7.30 -7.94
CA ARG A 78 -11.68 -7.27 -9.16
C ARG A 78 -12.07 -6.06 -10.01
N GLY A 79 -11.08 -5.36 -10.53
CA GLY A 79 -11.32 -4.16 -11.34
C GLY A 79 -11.56 -2.91 -10.54
N SER A 80 -11.37 -2.96 -9.23
CA SER A 80 -11.48 -1.75 -8.41
C SER A 80 -10.51 -0.68 -8.91
N PRO A 81 -10.96 0.57 -9.07
CA PRO A 81 -10.07 1.64 -9.46
C PRO A 81 -9.22 2.16 -8.29
N TYR A 82 -9.50 1.68 -7.08
CA TYR A 82 -8.78 2.13 -5.90
C TYR A 82 -7.45 1.42 -5.75
N VAL A 83 -6.44 2.19 -5.35
CA VAL A 83 -5.13 1.66 -4.97
C VAL A 83 -4.84 2.14 -3.57
N PHE A 84 -3.86 1.53 -2.90
CA PHE A 84 -3.53 1.93 -1.55
C PHE A 84 -2.17 2.63 -1.49
N GLY A 85 -1.99 3.41 -0.43
CA GLY A 85 -0.75 4.11 -0.16
C GLY A 85 -0.71 4.55 1.29
N PHE A 86 0.19 5.48 1.58
CA PHE A 86 0.44 5.93 2.95
C PHE A 86 0.47 7.45 2.99
N ALA A 87 -0.08 8.01 4.05
CA ALA A 87 -0.12 9.45 4.22
C ALA A 87 1.25 10.06 4.53
N THR A 88 2.19 9.25 5.02
CA THR A 88 3.56 9.69 5.31
C THR A 88 4.56 8.64 4.86
N LEU A 89 5.78 9.06 4.56
CA LEU A 89 6.86 8.12 4.28
C LEU A 89 7.16 7.25 5.51
N GLU A 90 7.03 7.83 6.69
CA GLU A 90 7.25 7.09 7.93
C GLU A 90 6.33 5.87 8.02
N HIS A 91 5.04 6.05 7.72
CA HIS A 91 4.09 4.94 7.73
C HIS A 91 4.44 3.90 6.68
N LEU A 92 4.88 4.33 5.50
CA LEU A 92 5.30 3.40 4.45
C LEU A 92 6.48 2.55 4.94
N TYR A 93 7.45 3.15 5.60
CA TYR A 93 8.64 2.44 6.07
C TYR A 93 8.36 1.55 7.28
N ILE A 94 7.29 1.83 8.03
CA ILE A 94 6.84 0.92 9.08
C ILE A 94 6.17 -0.31 8.46
N TRP A 95 5.40 -0.09 7.38
CA TRP A 95 4.71 -1.17 6.69
C TRP A 95 5.67 -2.07 5.92
N TYR A 96 6.60 -1.47 5.20
CA TYR A 96 7.60 -2.20 4.42
C TYR A 96 8.98 -1.97 5.01
N ALA A 97 9.65 -3.03 5.42
CA ALA A 97 11.03 -2.93 5.87
C ALA A 97 11.93 -2.52 4.70
N LYS A 98 13.06 -1.89 5.03
CA LYS A 98 14.01 -1.44 4.03
C LYS A 98 14.47 -2.58 3.14
N GLU A 99 14.68 -3.76 3.72
CA GLU A 99 15.11 -4.94 2.98
C GLU A 99 14.07 -5.37 1.96
N GLU A 100 12.78 -5.24 2.28
CA GLU A 100 11.71 -5.54 1.34
C GLU A 100 11.69 -4.52 0.20
N ILE A 101 11.84 -3.25 0.52
CA ILE A 101 11.88 -2.19 -0.48
C ILE A 101 13.03 -2.42 -1.44
N ASN A 102 14.21 -2.80 -0.93
CA ASN A 102 15.36 -3.10 -1.76
C ASN A 102 15.06 -4.23 -2.75
N VAL A 103 14.34 -5.27 -2.31
CA VAL A 103 13.95 -6.35 -3.21
C VAL A 103 12.99 -5.83 -4.27
N PHE A 104 11.95 -5.08 -3.85
CA PHE A 104 11.00 -4.52 -4.81
C PHE A 104 11.70 -3.65 -5.85
N GLU A 105 12.68 -2.85 -5.44
CA GLU A 105 13.42 -1.99 -6.35
C GLU A 105 14.15 -2.79 -7.43
N LYS A 106 14.65 -3.97 -7.10
CA LYS A 106 15.29 -4.85 -8.09
C LYS A 106 14.32 -5.28 -9.18
N TYR A 107 13.04 -5.27 -8.90
CA TYR A 107 12.00 -5.67 -9.84
C TYR A 107 11.23 -4.49 -10.41
N GLY A 108 11.82 -3.30 -10.36
CA GLY A 108 11.28 -2.12 -11.01
C GLY A 108 10.29 -1.31 -10.20
N PHE A 109 10.19 -1.57 -8.89
CA PHE A 109 9.33 -0.80 -8.01
C PHE A 109 10.06 0.43 -7.50
N ASN A 110 9.29 1.49 -7.27
CA ASN A 110 9.80 2.72 -6.66
C ASN A 110 8.70 3.31 -5.79
N ILE A 111 9.07 4.24 -4.94
CA ILE A 111 8.10 5.00 -4.14
C ILE A 111 7.65 6.20 -4.97
N TYR A 112 6.35 6.26 -5.23
CA TYR A 112 5.75 7.35 -5.98
C TYR A 112 4.97 8.27 -5.04
N GLU A 113 4.94 9.55 -5.36
CA GLU A 113 4.16 10.53 -4.62
C GLU A 113 2.96 10.94 -5.45
N TYR A 114 1.79 10.98 -4.81
CA TYR A 114 0.56 11.40 -5.47
C TYR A 114 -0.09 12.50 -4.64
N ASN A 115 -0.57 13.54 -5.34
CA ASN A 115 -1.23 14.65 -4.71
C ASN A 115 -2.72 14.51 -4.99
N ILE A 116 -3.50 14.21 -3.95
CA ILE A 116 -4.91 13.82 -4.08
C ILE A 116 -5.78 14.76 -3.25
N PRO A 117 -6.93 15.25 -3.76
CA PRO A 117 -7.85 16.02 -2.94
C PRO A 117 -8.28 15.24 -1.70
N ASP A 118 -8.33 15.89 -0.56
CA ASP A 118 -8.67 15.25 0.72
C ASP A 118 -9.97 14.46 0.66
N ASP A 119 -10.98 15.00 0.00
CA ASP A 119 -12.29 14.36 -0.06
C ASP A 119 -12.32 13.14 -0.99
N LYS A 120 -11.23 12.86 -1.68
CA LYS A 120 -11.10 11.67 -2.53
C LYS A 120 -10.25 10.58 -1.89
N VAL A 121 -9.79 10.78 -0.67
CA VAL A 121 -8.97 9.82 0.06
C VAL A 121 -9.81 9.16 1.12
N ILE A 122 -9.73 7.84 1.21
CA ILE A 122 -10.36 7.08 2.30
C ILE A 122 -9.23 6.55 3.17
N SER A 123 -9.25 6.92 4.45
CA SER A 123 -8.20 6.53 5.37
C SER A 123 -8.60 5.32 6.18
N GLY A 124 -7.75 4.29 6.18
CA GLY A 124 -7.82 3.19 7.12
C GLY A 124 -6.99 3.54 8.35
N SER A 125 -6.76 2.56 9.20
CA SER A 125 -6.00 2.81 10.43
C SER A 125 -4.49 2.91 10.18
N ARG A 126 -3.98 2.34 9.09
CA ARG A 126 -2.54 2.30 8.80
C ARG A 126 -2.19 2.79 7.41
N GLN A 127 -3.15 2.77 6.51
CA GLN A 127 -2.93 3.14 5.12
C GLN A 127 -4.13 3.89 4.58
N VAL A 128 -4.01 4.41 3.38
CA VAL A 128 -5.09 5.14 2.71
C VAL A 128 -5.36 4.48 1.36
N ILE A 129 -6.56 4.68 0.82
CA ILE A 129 -6.86 4.30 -0.55
C ILE A 129 -7.38 5.50 -1.33
N PHE A 130 -7.14 5.47 -2.61
CA PHE A 130 -7.49 6.56 -3.51
C PHE A 130 -7.51 6.04 -4.94
N LYS A 131 -7.98 6.87 -5.87
CA LYS A 131 -7.95 6.51 -7.29
C LYS A 131 -6.84 7.30 -7.97
N LEU A 132 -6.03 6.64 -8.78
CA LEU A 132 -4.94 7.31 -9.50
C LEU A 132 -5.44 8.44 -10.39
N CYS A 133 -6.66 8.30 -10.95
CA CYS A 133 -7.25 9.33 -11.80
C CYS A 133 -7.59 10.61 -11.05
N ASP A 134 -7.61 10.58 -9.73
CA ASP A 134 -7.87 11.78 -8.92
C ASP A 134 -6.61 12.59 -8.62
N THR A 135 -5.47 12.19 -9.16
CA THR A 135 -4.20 12.90 -8.95
C THR A 135 -4.27 14.31 -9.50
N ILE A 136 -3.87 15.27 -8.66
CA ILE A 136 -3.81 16.68 -9.08
C ILE A 136 -2.54 16.88 -9.90
N GLN A 137 -2.71 17.40 -11.10
CA GLN A 137 -1.59 17.66 -12.00
C GLN A 137 -0.88 18.97 -11.63
#